data_fc782f7745732d5188c9ae0ea69c3453
#
_entry.id   fc782f7745732d5188c9ae0ea69c3453
#
_cell.length_a   1.000
_cell.length_b   1.000
_cell.length_c   1.000
_cell.angle_alpha   90.00
_cell.angle_beta   90.00
_cell.angle_gamma   90.00
#
_symmetry.space_group_name_H-M   'P 1'
#
loop_
_entity.id
_entity.type
_entity.pdbx_description
1 polymer ?
#
loop_
_entity_poly.entity_id
_entity_poly.type
_entity_poly.pdbx_seq_one_letter_code
_entity_poly.pdbx_strand_id
1 'polypeptide(L)'
;MATSIAPSADVPPGSTREGSDGAHGAGGTGRASGRADAATASPRGAGAVGRRSLLLLTDAFPYEVGEEFLEQEIETLCAAYDEVVIVPMRLSQGARQTRDLPANARCALLPASRLADWRLQALLRAPQILLGRERMVETPVWKSFSRFGMDVRFAAIALSAYGRMRRLLPSLGLEGTGHLTIYSYWFFTGAALGGMLRRRELKMRPVTVVSRAHAYDVDEADAPRGYIPSRAFVMRAVDRVYPISDYAASFLHRRFPEARNIEVRRLGVPPAPRHERHRTEPFQLVSCSHMAPYKRVHLIVEAVAELERRGRRVSWTHIGENDADRLAAMRARAEELIDSTPVTFTGHLTNREVRELYAATDFACFLNCSDGEGVPVAVMEAQAAGMPVVATAAGGTGEIVHDGENGRLVPVEVTAAQVADAVESVMDLSDAQYAAMSAQAHATWARMSDAQRQYREFVDGLVALEG
;
A
#
# COMPACT_ATOMS: atom_id res chain seq x y z
N MET A 1 4.30 -18.65 -13.76
CA MET A 1 3.41 -19.10 -12.69
C MET A 1 3.61 -18.12 -11.52
N ALA A 2 2.75 -17.15 -11.39
CA ALA A 2 2.84 -16.13 -10.36
C ALA A 2 2.52 -16.77 -9.01
N THR A 3 3.51 -16.88 -8.13
CA THR A 3 3.28 -17.15 -6.71
C THR A 3 2.74 -15.88 -6.08
N SER A 4 1.42 -15.83 -6.03
CA SER A 4 0.60 -14.87 -5.31
C SER A 4 1.14 -14.65 -3.89
N ILE A 5 1.42 -13.40 -3.54
CA ILE A 5 1.35 -12.95 -2.15
C ILE A 5 -0.14 -12.81 -1.80
N ALA A 6 -0.85 -13.92 -1.84
CA ALA A 6 -2.05 -14.07 -1.06
C ALA A 6 -1.60 -14.28 0.40
N PRO A 7 -2.20 -13.63 1.40
CA PRO A 7 -1.85 -13.85 2.78
C PRO A 7 -2.00 -15.34 3.10
N SER A 8 -0.88 -15.99 3.41
CA SER A 8 -0.80 -17.41 3.73
C SER A 8 -1.61 -17.67 4.99
N ALA A 9 -2.64 -18.48 4.87
CA ALA A 9 -3.17 -19.21 6.00
C ALA A 9 -2.27 -20.44 6.16
N ASP A 10 -1.77 -20.62 7.40
CA ASP A 10 -1.04 -21.77 7.92
C ASP A 10 0.48 -21.85 7.63
N VAL A 11 1.27 -21.34 8.61
CA VAL A 11 2.62 -21.82 8.90
C VAL A 11 2.64 -22.18 10.40
N PRO A 12 2.97 -23.43 10.80
CA PRO A 12 3.16 -23.80 12.19
C PRO A 12 4.49 -23.26 12.75
N PRO A 13 4.62 -23.01 14.07
CA PRO A 13 5.79 -22.40 14.65
C PRO A 13 6.98 -23.36 14.75
N GLY A 14 8.09 -22.97 14.14
CA GLY A 14 9.39 -23.61 14.34
C GLY A 14 10.09 -23.07 15.60
N SER A 15 10.63 -23.96 16.38
CA SER A 15 11.31 -23.77 17.65
C SER A 15 12.57 -22.92 17.54
N THR A 16 12.68 -21.85 18.34
CA THR A 16 13.94 -21.13 18.58
C THR A 16 14.62 -21.65 19.84
N ARG A 17 15.92 -21.91 19.70
CA ARG A 17 16.83 -22.17 20.83
C ARG A 17 17.37 -20.86 21.39
N GLU A 18 17.40 -20.80 22.71
CA GLU A 18 17.97 -19.75 23.55
C GLU A 18 19.52 -19.68 23.41
N GLY A 19 20.04 -18.48 23.60
CA GLY A 19 21.46 -18.22 23.84
C GLY A 19 21.63 -16.92 24.58
N SER A 20 22.14 -17.01 25.79
CA SER A 20 22.19 -16.12 26.93
C SER A 20 23.29 -15.06 26.89
N ASP A 21 23.09 -14.06 27.75
CA ASP A 21 24.02 -13.32 28.62
C ASP A 21 24.80 -12.10 28.11
N GLY A 22 24.68 -11.02 28.91
CA GLY A 22 25.71 -9.99 29.04
C GLY A 22 25.22 -8.63 29.51
N ALA A 23 25.20 -8.42 30.83
CA ALA A 23 24.84 -7.18 31.51
C ALA A 23 26.01 -6.18 31.61
N HIS A 24 25.67 -4.95 31.92
CA HIS A 24 26.34 -3.81 32.60
C HIS A 24 26.25 -2.52 31.78
N GLY A 25 25.90 -1.37 32.27
CA GLY A 25 25.74 -0.79 33.59
C GLY A 25 25.79 0.73 33.49
N ALA A 26 24.90 1.38 34.22
CA ALA A 26 25.00 2.67 34.87
C ALA A 26 25.33 3.99 34.14
N GLY A 27 24.41 4.95 34.21
CA GLY A 27 24.58 6.17 34.98
C GLY A 27 24.76 7.48 34.21
N GLY A 28 23.87 8.44 34.44
CA GLY A 28 24.16 9.82 34.05
C GLY A 28 22.94 10.73 33.99
N THR A 29 22.62 11.35 35.10
CA THR A 29 21.61 12.40 35.29
C THR A 29 22.00 13.71 34.58
N GLY A 30 21.03 14.35 33.91
CA GLY A 30 21.19 15.70 33.38
C GLY A 30 19.84 16.37 33.15
N ARG A 31 19.35 17.11 34.16
CA ARG A 31 18.20 18.03 34.09
C ARG A 31 18.60 19.29 33.32
N ALA A 32 17.84 19.66 32.31
CA ALA A 32 17.78 21.04 31.85
C ALA A 32 16.36 21.39 31.44
N SER A 33 15.77 22.31 32.16
CA SER A 33 14.47 22.93 31.95
C SER A 33 14.57 23.96 30.82
N GLY A 34 13.70 23.81 29.81
CA GLY A 34 13.45 24.83 28.81
C GLY A 34 11.95 24.96 28.62
N ARG A 35 11.33 25.96 29.23
CA ARG A 35 9.98 26.44 28.94
C ARG A 35 9.98 27.04 27.54
N ALA A 36 9.17 26.53 26.64
CA ALA A 36 8.78 27.19 25.41
C ALA A 36 7.27 27.40 25.43
N ASP A 37 6.85 28.58 25.12
CA ASP A 37 5.53 29.15 25.26
C ASP A 37 4.50 28.41 24.38
N ALA A 38 3.42 28.00 25.00
CA ALA A 38 2.24 27.48 24.32
C ALA A 38 1.48 28.64 23.69
N ALA A 39 1.50 28.70 22.35
CA ALA A 39 0.58 29.55 21.60
C ALA A 39 -0.83 28.95 21.72
N THR A 40 -1.69 29.62 22.45
CA THR A 40 -3.11 29.35 22.63
C THR A 40 -3.83 29.53 21.29
N ALA A 41 -4.20 28.41 20.65
CA ALA A 41 -5.18 28.42 19.58
C ALA A 41 -6.57 28.67 20.19
N SER A 42 -7.21 29.74 19.77
CA SER A 42 -8.59 30.10 20.14
C SER A 42 -9.58 28.97 19.78
N PRO A 43 -10.57 28.68 20.65
CA PRO A 43 -11.59 27.69 20.33
C PRO A 43 -12.51 28.25 19.23
N ARG A 44 -12.61 27.51 18.13
CA ARG A 44 -13.62 27.75 17.09
C ARG A 44 -15.01 27.64 17.71
N GLY A 45 -15.87 28.57 17.35
CA GLY A 45 -17.21 28.78 17.92
C GLY A 45 -18.07 27.52 17.97
N ALA A 46 -18.66 27.29 19.11
CA ALA A 46 -19.51 26.16 19.41
C ALA A 46 -20.91 26.33 18.77
N GLY A 47 -21.05 25.85 17.54
CA GLY A 47 -22.29 25.19 17.13
C GLY A 47 -22.12 23.73 17.54
N ALA A 48 -23.14 23.10 18.11
CA ALA A 48 -23.07 21.70 18.57
C ALA A 48 -22.93 20.74 17.38
N VAL A 49 -21.75 20.70 16.77
CA VAL A 49 -21.33 19.66 15.84
C VAL A 49 -20.97 18.46 16.70
N GLY A 50 -21.78 17.39 16.63
CA GLY A 50 -21.52 16.17 17.38
C GLY A 50 -20.10 15.66 17.09
N ARG A 51 -19.47 15.02 18.09
CA ARG A 51 -18.11 14.45 18.02
C ARG A 51 -17.96 13.55 16.78
N ARG A 52 -16.92 13.75 15.97
CA ARG A 52 -16.56 12.91 14.83
C ARG A 52 -15.61 11.82 15.27
N SER A 53 -15.99 10.57 15.07
CA SER A 53 -15.14 9.42 15.40
C SER A 53 -14.85 8.61 14.16
N LEU A 54 -13.63 8.08 14.06
CA LEU A 54 -13.19 7.18 13.00
C LEU A 54 -12.89 5.81 13.58
N LEU A 55 -13.47 4.76 13.00
CA LEU A 55 -13.07 3.37 13.20
C LEU A 55 -12.29 2.91 11.98
N LEU A 56 -10.95 2.83 12.10
CA LEU A 56 -10.06 2.39 11.04
C LEU A 56 -9.80 0.89 11.16
N LEU A 57 -10.16 0.14 10.12
CA LEU A 57 -9.95 -1.31 10.03
C LEU A 57 -8.76 -1.58 9.10
N THR A 58 -7.67 -2.09 9.66
CA THR A 58 -6.41 -2.39 8.97
C THR A 58 -6.15 -3.89 8.95
N ASP A 59 -5.16 -4.37 8.21
CA ASP A 59 -4.71 -5.76 8.37
C ASP A 59 -3.83 -5.88 9.62
N ALA A 60 -2.74 -5.12 9.69
CA ALA A 60 -1.78 -5.20 10.79
C ALA A 60 -1.38 -3.85 11.41
N PHE A 61 -1.49 -2.74 10.68
CA PHE A 61 -1.10 -1.42 11.19
C PHE A 61 -1.75 -1.10 12.54
N PRO A 62 -1.03 -0.58 13.54
CA PRO A 62 0.35 -0.06 13.55
C PRO A 62 1.42 -1.09 14.00
N TYR A 63 1.19 -2.38 13.89
CA TYR A 63 2.09 -3.42 14.39
C TYR A 63 3.06 -3.86 13.30
N GLU A 64 2.87 -4.88 12.59
CA GLU A 64 3.80 -5.56 11.69
C GLU A 64 4.21 -4.69 10.47
N VAL A 65 5.08 -5.20 9.61
CA VAL A 65 5.45 -4.61 8.32
C VAL A 65 4.25 -4.68 7.37
N GLY A 66 4.12 -3.72 6.49
CA GLY A 66 3.00 -3.54 5.58
C GLY A 66 2.12 -2.34 5.96
N GLU A 67 1.30 -1.90 5.03
CA GLU A 67 0.43 -0.73 5.18
C GLU A 67 1.20 0.58 5.48
N GLU A 68 2.43 0.72 4.94
CA GLU A 68 3.34 1.84 5.19
C GLU A 68 2.72 3.19 4.82
N PHE A 69 1.80 3.22 3.86
CA PHE A 69 1.07 4.44 3.50
C PHE A 69 0.24 5.01 4.64
N LEU A 70 -0.23 4.15 5.57
CA LEU A 70 -0.97 4.60 6.74
C LEU A 70 -0.12 5.43 7.70
N GLU A 71 1.21 5.33 7.68
CA GLU A 71 2.10 6.17 8.49
C GLU A 71 1.94 7.65 8.15
N GLN A 72 1.68 7.97 6.89
CA GLN A 72 1.46 9.34 6.42
C GLN A 72 -0.01 9.74 6.50
N GLU A 73 -0.92 8.82 6.23
CA GLU A 73 -2.36 9.07 6.19
C GLU A 73 -2.94 9.30 7.59
N ILE A 74 -2.43 8.59 8.61
CA ILE A 74 -2.96 8.63 9.97
C ILE A 74 -2.90 10.02 10.59
N GLU A 75 -1.87 10.81 10.31
CA GLU A 75 -1.76 12.18 10.82
C GLU A 75 -2.87 13.07 10.28
N THR A 76 -3.18 12.94 8.98
CA THR A 76 -4.26 13.71 8.33
C THR A 76 -5.63 13.28 8.83
N LEU A 77 -5.84 11.97 9.03
CA LEU A 77 -7.06 11.44 9.64
C LEU A 77 -7.23 11.98 11.06
N CYS A 78 -6.20 11.94 11.89
CA CYS A 78 -6.24 12.44 13.26
C CYS A 78 -6.47 13.97 13.36
N ALA A 79 -6.05 14.72 12.36
CA ALA A 79 -6.32 16.16 12.31
C ALA A 79 -7.81 16.48 11.99
N ALA A 80 -8.54 15.57 11.36
CA ALA A 80 -9.94 15.76 10.95
C ALA A 80 -10.96 15.15 11.91
N TYR A 81 -10.57 14.14 12.69
CA TYR A 81 -11.43 13.41 13.62
C TYR A 81 -11.05 13.70 15.08
N ASP A 82 -12.04 13.78 15.96
CA ASP A 82 -11.79 13.97 17.41
C ASP A 82 -11.21 12.72 18.06
N GLU A 83 -11.50 11.55 17.50
CA GLU A 83 -10.98 10.26 17.96
C GLU A 83 -10.83 9.29 16.79
N VAL A 84 -9.69 8.61 16.74
CA VAL A 84 -9.39 7.54 15.77
C VAL A 84 -9.14 6.24 16.53
N VAL A 85 -9.98 5.23 16.29
CA VAL A 85 -9.81 3.88 16.85
C VAL A 85 -9.35 2.95 15.74
N ILE A 86 -8.16 2.39 15.88
CA ILE A 86 -7.56 1.47 14.91
C ILE A 86 -7.79 0.04 15.38
N VAL A 87 -8.31 -0.80 14.50
CA VAL A 87 -8.51 -2.22 14.80
C VAL A 87 -7.85 -3.08 13.73
N PRO A 88 -6.65 -3.63 14.05
CA PRO A 88 -6.00 -4.60 13.19
C PRO A 88 -6.81 -5.90 13.12
N MET A 89 -7.07 -6.37 11.91
CA MET A 89 -7.92 -7.55 11.67
C MET A 89 -7.12 -8.85 11.72
N ARG A 90 -5.79 -8.80 11.50
CA ARG A 90 -4.91 -9.95 11.26
C ARG A 90 -3.55 -9.70 11.91
N LEU A 91 -3.45 -9.96 13.19
CA LEU A 91 -2.18 -9.89 13.91
C LEU A 91 -1.65 -11.27 14.23
N SER A 92 -0.33 -11.43 14.14
CA SER A 92 0.39 -12.60 14.67
C SER A 92 0.36 -12.61 16.19
N GLN A 93 0.45 -13.79 16.79
CA GLN A 93 0.60 -13.87 18.25
C GLN A 93 1.90 -13.18 18.71
N GLY A 94 1.78 -12.31 19.70
CA GLY A 94 2.95 -11.57 20.22
C GLY A 94 3.41 -10.39 19.35
N ALA A 95 2.65 -9.99 18.34
CA ALA A 95 2.94 -8.79 17.56
C ALA A 95 3.15 -7.57 18.47
N ARG A 96 4.20 -6.79 18.18
CA ARG A 96 4.51 -5.55 18.89
C ARG A 96 4.16 -4.37 18.01
N GLN A 97 3.66 -3.31 18.63
CA GLN A 97 3.46 -2.04 17.93
C GLN A 97 4.82 -1.49 17.50
N THR A 98 4.95 -1.18 16.22
CA THR A 98 6.20 -0.71 15.59
C THR A 98 6.11 0.75 15.16
N ARG A 99 4.91 1.33 15.12
CA ARG A 99 4.66 2.72 14.71
C ARG A 99 4.02 3.49 15.83
N ASP A 100 4.49 4.72 16.04
CA ASP A 100 3.85 5.67 16.94
C ASP A 100 2.52 6.17 16.36
N LEU A 101 1.62 6.53 17.25
CA LEU A 101 0.29 7.04 16.87
C LEU A 101 0.11 8.46 17.43
N PRO A 102 -0.60 9.34 16.69
CA PRO A 102 -1.03 10.63 17.21
C PRO A 102 -1.86 10.51 18.51
N ALA A 103 -1.87 11.55 19.32
CA ALA A 103 -2.43 11.54 20.68
C ALA A 103 -3.93 11.19 20.75
N ASN A 104 -4.70 11.46 19.70
CA ASN A 104 -6.12 11.14 19.59
C ASN A 104 -6.39 9.83 18.84
N ALA A 105 -5.34 9.08 18.50
CA ALA A 105 -5.44 7.74 17.93
C ALA A 105 -5.09 6.67 18.97
N ARG A 106 -5.82 5.57 18.96
CA ARG A 106 -5.53 4.41 19.78
C ARG A 106 -5.82 3.12 19.06
N CYS A 107 -5.12 2.06 19.43
CA CYS A 107 -5.33 0.74 18.90
C CYS A 107 -6.17 -0.13 19.84
N ALA A 108 -7.09 -0.91 19.29
CA ALA A 108 -7.87 -1.89 20.01
C ALA A 108 -7.79 -3.26 19.31
N LEU A 109 -7.39 -4.29 20.05
CA LEU A 109 -7.16 -5.61 19.48
C LEU A 109 -8.45 -6.44 19.45
N LEU A 110 -8.70 -7.07 18.31
CA LEU A 110 -9.80 -8.01 18.20
C LEU A 110 -9.58 -9.21 19.14
N PRO A 111 -10.57 -9.58 19.97
CA PRO A 111 -10.47 -10.78 20.79
C PRO A 111 -10.15 -12.02 19.94
N ALA A 112 -9.35 -12.93 20.44
CA ALA A 112 -9.00 -14.14 19.73
C ALA A 112 -10.24 -14.91 19.24
N SER A 113 -10.12 -15.54 18.07
CA SER A 113 -11.18 -16.43 17.60
C SER A 113 -11.20 -17.70 18.47
N ARG A 114 -12.39 -18.08 18.96
CA ARG A 114 -12.57 -19.34 19.68
C ARG A 114 -12.41 -20.57 18.78
N LEU A 115 -12.57 -20.38 17.48
CA LEU A 115 -12.46 -21.41 16.46
C LEU A 115 -11.49 -20.89 15.40
N ALA A 116 -10.31 -21.49 15.32
CA ALA A 116 -9.31 -21.11 14.31
C ALA A 116 -9.70 -21.62 12.91
N ASP A 117 -10.29 -22.83 12.81
CA ASP A 117 -10.68 -23.43 11.55
C ASP A 117 -11.93 -22.75 10.95
N TRP A 118 -11.76 -22.13 9.79
CA TRP A 118 -12.84 -21.49 9.05
C TRP A 118 -13.91 -22.49 8.57
N ARG A 119 -13.57 -23.79 8.36
CA ARG A 119 -14.50 -24.83 7.92
C ARG A 119 -15.51 -25.13 9.02
N LEU A 120 -15.04 -25.26 10.25
CA LEU A 120 -15.91 -25.41 11.41
C LEU A 120 -16.79 -24.18 11.64
N GLN A 121 -16.23 -22.98 11.45
CA GLN A 121 -16.99 -21.74 11.47
C GLN A 121 -18.07 -21.71 10.39
N ALA A 122 -17.76 -22.15 9.15
CA ALA A 122 -18.72 -22.23 8.07
C ALA A 122 -19.84 -23.21 8.36
N LEU A 123 -19.52 -24.38 8.93
CA LEU A 123 -20.54 -25.38 9.31
C LEU A 123 -21.50 -24.82 10.38
N LEU A 124 -20.98 -24.25 11.45
CA LEU A 124 -21.78 -23.69 12.54
C LEU A 124 -22.64 -22.48 12.10
N ARG A 125 -22.25 -21.80 11.05
CA ARG A 125 -22.94 -20.60 10.50
C ARG A 125 -23.64 -20.86 9.18
N ALA A 126 -23.71 -22.12 8.72
CA ALA A 126 -24.27 -22.49 7.42
C ALA A 126 -25.67 -21.88 7.16
N PRO A 127 -26.63 -21.92 8.12
CA PRO A 127 -27.91 -21.26 7.90
C PRO A 127 -27.78 -19.75 7.68
N GLN A 128 -26.92 -19.08 8.42
CA GLN A 128 -26.69 -17.63 8.27
C GLN A 128 -26.00 -17.30 6.96
N ILE A 129 -25.05 -18.14 6.49
CA ILE A 129 -24.31 -17.94 5.25
C ILE A 129 -25.21 -18.18 4.06
N LEU A 130 -26.01 -19.25 4.06
CA LEU A 130 -26.78 -19.69 2.89
C LEU A 130 -28.15 -19.01 2.80
N LEU A 131 -28.81 -18.79 3.96
CA LEU A 131 -30.18 -18.28 4.03
C LEU A 131 -30.25 -16.86 4.61
N GLY A 132 -29.10 -16.30 5.03
CA GLY A 132 -29.04 -14.97 5.63
C GLY A 132 -29.37 -13.85 4.65
N ARG A 133 -29.97 -12.77 5.17
CA ARG A 133 -30.35 -11.57 4.38
C ARG A 133 -29.16 -10.87 3.69
N GLU A 134 -27.96 -11.16 4.12
CA GLU A 134 -26.74 -10.50 3.61
C GLU A 134 -26.36 -10.94 2.19
N ARG A 135 -26.80 -12.12 1.75
CA ARG A 135 -26.48 -12.68 0.41
C ARG A 135 -24.98 -12.62 0.10
N MET A 136 -24.17 -13.17 1.02
CA MET A 136 -22.73 -13.20 0.87
C MET A 136 -22.23 -14.21 -0.17
N VAL A 137 -22.99 -15.29 -0.41
CA VAL A 137 -22.70 -16.29 -1.43
C VAL A 137 -23.29 -15.80 -2.75
N GLU A 138 -22.44 -15.48 -3.70
CA GLU A 138 -22.84 -14.94 -5.00
C GLU A 138 -22.88 -16.00 -6.10
N THR A 139 -22.00 -17.00 -5.98
CA THR A 139 -21.91 -18.08 -6.95
C THR A 139 -22.67 -19.31 -6.44
N PRO A 140 -23.77 -19.71 -7.08
CA PRO A 140 -24.45 -20.95 -6.72
C PRO A 140 -23.55 -22.18 -6.94
N VAL A 141 -23.70 -23.19 -6.09
CA VAL A 141 -22.87 -24.42 -6.12
C VAL A 141 -22.89 -25.11 -7.49
N TRP A 142 -24.04 -25.10 -8.19
CA TRP A 142 -24.21 -25.72 -9.51
C TRP A 142 -23.53 -24.96 -10.64
N LYS A 143 -23.19 -23.68 -10.46
CA LYS A 143 -22.40 -22.91 -11.44
C LYS A 143 -20.90 -23.13 -11.27
N SER A 144 -20.42 -23.18 -10.03
CA SER A 144 -19.01 -23.43 -9.72
C SER A 144 -18.83 -23.82 -8.26
N PHE A 145 -18.50 -25.08 -8.02
CA PHE A 145 -18.21 -25.57 -6.66
C PHE A 145 -17.03 -24.81 -6.01
N SER A 146 -16.01 -24.49 -6.82
CA SER A 146 -14.82 -23.76 -6.34
C SER A 146 -15.16 -22.34 -5.88
N ARG A 147 -15.85 -21.54 -6.72
CA ARG A 147 -16.27 -20.18 -6.40
C ARG A 147 -17.26 -20.15 -5.24
N PHE A 148 -18.21 -21.08 -5.22
CA PHE A 148 -19.10 -21.26 -4.08
C PHE A 148 -18.34 -21.50 -2.78
N GLY A 149 -17.34 -22.39 -2.78
CA GLY A 149 -16.48 -22.64 -1.61
C GLY A 149 -15.69 -21.40 -1.18
N MET A 150 -15.24 -20.57 -2.12
CA MET A 150 -14.55 -19.30 -1.82
C MET A 150 -15.51 -18.29 -1.18
N ASP A 151 -16.74 -18.15 -1.68
CA ASP A 151 -17.77 -17.29 -1.07
C ASP A 151 -18.12 -17.75 0.35
N VAL A 152 -18.30 -19.05 0.56
CA VAL A 152 -18.59 -19.64 1.88
C VAL A 152 -17.42 -19.37 2.86
N ARG A 153 -16.19 -19.55 2.41
CA ARG A 153 -14.98 -19.24 3.21
C ARG A 153 -14.95 -17.76 3.60
N PHE A 154 -15.14 -16.87 2.64
CA PHE A 154 -15.19 -15.43 2.89
C PHE A 154 -16.28 -15.06 3.90
N ALA A 155 -17.49 -15.57 3.70
CA ALA A 155 -18.63 -15.34 4.60
C ALA A 155 -18.37 -15.83 6.02
N ALA A 156 -17.75 -17.02 6.18
CA ALA A 156 -17.39 -17.56 7.48
C ALA A 156 -16.38 -16.66 8.22
N ILE A 157 -15.34 -16.20 7.52
CA ILE A 157 -14.32 -15.28 8.05
C ILE A 157 -14.96 -13.94 8.43
N ALA A 158 -15.78 -13.34 7.56
CA ALA A 158 -16.44 -12.07 7.80
C ALA A 158 -17.40 -12.12 8.99
N LEU A 159 -18.19 -13.19 9.11
CA LEU A 159 -19.09 -13.41 10.26
C LEU A 159 -18.32 -13.71 11.56
N SER A 160 -17.15 -14.33 11.47
CA SER A 160 -16.27 -14.50 12.62
C SER A 160 -15.72 -13.17 13.11
N ALA A 161 -15.22 -12.35 12.18
CA ALA A 161 -14.74 -10.99 12.46
C ALA A 161 -15.86 -10.14 13.07
N TYR A 162 -17.07 -10.18 12.51
CA TYR A 162 -18.24 -9.49 13.06
C TYR A 162 -18.55 -9.93 14.50
N GLY A 163 -18.57 -11.23 14.79
CA GLY A 163 -18.80 -11.73 16.13
C GLY A 163 -17.74 -11.33 17.17
N ARG A 164 -16.49 -11.17 16.72
CA ARG A 164 -15.36 -10.65 17.53
C ARG A 164 -15.51 -9.16 17.78
N MET A 165 -15.77 -8.39 16.72
CA MET A 165 -15.96 -6.95 16.79
C MET A 165 -17.17 -6.58 17.64
N ARG A 166 -18.30 -7.30 17.55
CA ARG A 166 -19.47 -7.07 18.37
C ARG A 166 -19.17 -7.17 19.88
N ARG A 167 -18.25 -8.07 20.29
CA ARG A 167 -17.83 -8.16 21.69
C ARG A 167 -16.89 -7.03 22.09
N LEU A 168 -16.10 -6.53 21.14
CA LEU A 168 -15.16 -5.44 21.38
C LEU A 168 -15.86 -4.05 21.39
N LEU A 169 -16.90 -3.88 20.57
CA LEU A 169 -17.54 -2.60 20.30
C LEU A 169 -17.91 -1.78 21.56
N PRO A 170 -18.48 -2.36 22.63
CA PRO A 170 -18.80 -1.60 23.85
C PRO A 170 -17.56 -1.00 24.54
N SER A 171 -16.40 -1.65 24.43
CA SER A 171 -15.16 -1.16 25.05
C SER A 171 -14.44 -0.11 24.20
N LEU A 172 -14.90 0.14 22.97
CA LEU A 172 -14.30 1.14 22.09
C LEU A 172 -14.70 2.57 22.46
N GLY A 173 -15.69 2.78 23.33
CA GLY A 173 -16.14 4.14 23.71
C GLY A 173 -16.73 4.94 22.54
N LEU A 174 -17.07 4.28 21.43
CA LEU A 174 -17.65 4.88 20.24
C LEU A 174 -19.16 5.11 20.39
N GLU A 175 -19.74 4.87 21.55
CA GLU A 175 -21.13 5.12 21.87
C GLU A 175 -21.33 6.62 22.13
N GLY A 176 -21.89 7.32 21.17
CA GLY A 176 -22.10 8.77 21.27
C GLY A 176 -23.12 9.27 20.25
N THR A 177 -23.46 10.54 20.34
CA THR A 177 -24.45 11.21 19.48
C THR A 177 -23.84 11.72 18.17
N GLY A 178 -22.53 11.66 18.00
CA GLY A 178 -21.83 12.16 16.82
C GLY A 178 -21.79 11.17 15.65
N HIS A 179 -21.22 11.62 14.56
CA HIS A 179 -21.02 10.80 13.37
C HIS A 179 -19.89 9.77 13.59
N LEU A 180 -20.06 8.56 13.06
CA LEU A 180 -19.02 7.53 13.02
C LEU A 180 -18.70 7.18 11.57
N THR A 181 -17.46 7.39 11.17
CA THR A 181 -16.95 6.86 9.92
C THR A 181 -16.22 5.54 10.17
N ILE A 182 -16.63 4.50 9.48
CA ILE A 182 -15.93 3.20 9.46
C ILE A 182 -15.14 3.13 8.16
N TYR A 183 -13.83 3.17 8.27
CA TYR A 183 -12.93 3.12 7.14
C TYR A 183 -12.17 1.80 7.11
N SER A 184 -12.40 0.99 6.09
CA SER A 184 -11.62 -0.22 5.81
C SER A 184 -10.48 0.11 4.85
N TYR A 185 -9.23 -0.13 5.28
CA TYR A 185 -8.08 0.11 4.41
C TYR A 185 -8.04 -0.85 3.21
N TRP A 186 -8.60 -2.04 3.35
CA TRP A 186 -8.69 -3.06 2.29
C TRP A 186 -10.13 -3.35 1.90
N PHE A 187 -10.39 -3.49 0.60
CA PHE A 187 -11.73 -3.77 0.07
C PHE A 187 -12.11 -5.25 0.18
N PHE A 188 -11.98 -5.79 1.39
CA PHE A 188 -12.26 -7.18 1.74
C PHE A 188 -13.12 -7.31 3.01
N THR A 189 -12.67 -8.14 3.93
CA THR A 189 -13.37 -8.49 5.18
C THR A 189 -13.69 -7.26 6.04
N GLY A 190 -12.80 -6.26 6.09
CA GLY A 190 -13.01 -5.01 6.83
C GLY A 190 -14.20 -4.22 6.30
N ALA A 191 -14.30 -4.05 4.98
CA ALA A 191 -15.44 -3.37 4.34
C ALA A 191 -16.76 -4.12 4.58
N ALA A 192 -16.75 -5.45 4.47
CA ALA A 192 -17.88 -6.31 4.80
C ALA A 192 -18.32 -6.14 6.27
N LEU A 193 -17.35 -6.12 7.19
CA LEU A 193 -17.56 -5.91 8.62
C LEU A 193 -18.20 -4.56 8.90
N GLY A 194 -17.69 -3.47 8.32
CA GLY A 194 -18.23 -2.12 8.46
C GLY A 194 -19.71 -2.06 8.11
N GLY A 195 -20.09 -2.62 6.95
CA GLY A 195 -21.48 -2.69 6.52
C GLY A 195 -22.37 -3.54 7.44
N MET A 196 -21.86 -4.63 8.01
CA MET A 196 -22.59 -5.43 9.00
C MET A 196 -22.80 -4.68 10.33
N LEU A 197 -21.78 -4.00 10.82
CA LEU A 197 -21.85 -3.19 12.04
C LEU A 197 -22.90 -2.09 11.88
N ARG A 198 -22.86 -1.32 10.79
CA ARG A 198 -23.85 -0.28 10.48
C ARG A 198 -25.29 -0.83 10.50
N ARG A 199 -25.52 -1.96 9.83
CA ARG A 199 -26.87 -2.53 9.71
C ARG A 199 -27.40 -3.21 10.97
N ARG A 200 -26.53 -3.72 11.83
CA ARG A 200 -26.95 -4.58 12.95
C ARG A 200 -26.77 -3.94 14.31
N GLU A 201 -25.64 -3.28 14.54
CA GLU A 201 -25.27 -2.75 15.86
C GLU A 201 -25.43 -1.22 15.98
N LEU A 202 -25.24 -0.48 14.90
CA LEU A 202 -25.10 0.97 14.91
C LEU A 202 -26.28 1.70 14.23
N LYS A 203 -27.46 1.11 14.23
CA LYS A 203 -28.67 1.63 13.53
C LYS A 203 -29.15 2.99 14.01
N MET A 204 -28.86 3.35 15.26
CA MET A 204 -29.39 4.51 15.93
C MET A 204 -28.50 5.76 15.84
N ARG A 205 -27.40 5.68 15.10
CA ARG A 205 -26.49 6.81 14.89
C ARG A 205 -26.15 6.98 13.41
N PRO A 206 -25.72 8.19 12.97
CA PRO A 206 -25.18 8.38 11.63
C PRO A 206 -23.85 7.59 11.48
N VAL A 207 -23.79 6.73 10.47
CA VAL A 207 -22.59 5.91 10.17
C VAL A 207 -22.33 5.93 8.69
N THR A 208 -21.13 6.37 8.31
CA THR A 208 -20.59 6.25 6.96
C THR A 208 -19.60 5.08 6.91
N VAL A 209 -19.71 4.24 5.89
CA VAL A 209 -18.79 3.11 5.68
C VAL A 209 -18.06 3.31 4.37
N VAL A 210 -16.75 3.39 4.43
CA VAL A 210 -15.93 3.58 3.24
C VAL A 210 -14.81 2.53 3.19
N SER A 211 -14.27 2.31 2.01
CA SER A 211 -13.09 1.46 1.85
C SER A 211 -12.17 1.99 0.76
N ARG A 212 -10.85 1.90 0.98
CA ARG A 212 -9.91 1.94 -0.14
C ARG A 212 -9.97 0.64 -0.92
N ALA A 213 -9.51 0.69 -2.16
CA ALA A 213 -9.36 -0.47 -3.01
C ALA A 213 -8.01 -0.36 -3.75
N HIS A 214 -7.18 -1.38 -3.56
CA HIS A 214 -5.87 -1.50 -4.19
C HIS A 214 -6.00 -2.42 -5.43
N ALA A 215 -4.97 -2.50 -6.28
CA ALA A 215 -5.06 -3.32 -7.48
C ALA A 215 -5.37 -4.79 -7.14
N TYR A 216 -4.63 -5.38 -6.21
CA TYR A 216 -4.74 -6.81 -5.90
C TYR A 216 -6.08 -7.19 -5.23
N ASP A 217 -6.81 -6.26 -4.63
CA ASP A 217 -8.11 -6.52 -4.01
C ASP A 217 -9.29 -6.22 -4.94
N VAL A 218 -9.03 -5.85 -6.20
CA VAL A 218 -10.04 -5.62 -7.24
C VAL A 218 -9.73 -6.33 -8.56
N ASP A 219 -8.47 -6.64 -8.86
CA ASP A 219 -8.10 -7.40 -10.05
C ASP A 219 -8.37 -8.90 -9.88
N GLU A 220 -9.34 -9.39 -10.62
CA GLU A 220 -9.69 -10.83 -10.59
C GLU A 220 -8.64 -11.70 -11.28
N ALA A 221 -7.84 -11.15 -12.21
CA ALA A 221 -6.81 -11.92 -12.90
C ALA A 221 -5.68 -12.32 -11.93
N ASP A 222 -5.35 -11.44 -10.98
CA ASP A 222 -4.35 -11.70 -9.95
C ASP A 222 -4.91 -12.51 -8.77
N ALA A 223 -6.24 -12.61 -8.68
CA ALA A 223 -6.87 -13.34 -7.60
C ALA A 223 -6.76 -14.86 -7.79
N PRO A 224 -6.69 -15.64 -6.70
CA PRO A 224 -6.70 -17.10 -6.78
C PRO A 224 -7.87 -17.62 -7.62
N ARG A 225 -7.58 -18.39 -8.66
CA ARG A 225 -8.57 -18.97 -9.59
C ARG A 225 -9.37 -17.92 -10.37
N GLY A 226 -8.84 -16.70 -10.54
CA GLY A 226 -9.51 -15.63 -11.27
C GLY A 226 -10.84 -15.21 -10.63
N TYR A 227 -10.94 -15.22 -9.30
CA TYR A 227 -12.18 -14.89 -8.61
C TYR A 227 -11.96 -14.24 -7.25
N ILE A 228 -12.61 -13.10 -7.03
CA ILE A 228 -12.67 -12.42 -5.73
C ILE A 228 -14.06 -12.68 -5.12
N PRO A 229 -14.14 -13.35 -3.95
CA PRO A 229 -15.40 -13.80 -3.39
C PRO A 229 -16.26 -12.65 -2.83
N SER A 230 -17.58 -12.84 -2.86
CA SER A 230 -18.58 -11.97 -2.22
C SER A 230 -18.48 -10.49 -2.61
N ARG A 231 -18.00 -10.18 -3.81
CA ARG A 231 -17.66 -8.82 -4.23
C ARG A 231 -18.89 -7.89 -4.30
N ALA A 232 -20.01 -8.39 -4.80
CA ALA A 232 -21.25 -7.59 -4.84
C ALA A 232 -21.79 -7.32 -3.44
N PHE A 233 -21.62 -8.25 -2.49
CA PHE A 233 -21.95 -8.01 -1.09
C PHE A 233 -21.07 -6.89 -0.50
N VAL A 234 -19.77 -6.94 -0.70
CA VAL A 234 -18.83 -5.91 -0.20
C VAL A 234 -19.14 -4.56 -0.83
N MET A 235 -19.44 -4.51 -2.14
CA MET A 235 -19.80 -3.29 -2.85
C MET A 235 -21.07 -2.64 -2.28
N ARG A 236 -22.07 -3.43 -1.90
CA ARG A 236 -23.29 -2.92 -1.23
C ARG A 236 -23.08 -2.57 0.25
N ALA A 237 -21.98 -2.97 0.84
CA ALA A 237 -21.68 -2.73 2.24
C ALA A 237 -21.15 -1.32 2.52
N VAL A 238 -20.56 -0.67 1.51
CA VAL A 238 -19.91 0.64 1.62
C VAL A 238 -20.70 1.75 0.95
N ASP A 239 -20.64 2.95 1.50
CA ASP A 239 -21.22 4.17 0.91
C ASP A 239 -20.32 4.69 -0.21
N ARG A 240 -18.99 4.52 -0.06
CA ARG A 240 -18.01 4.88 -1.07
C ARG A 240 -16.86 3.88 -1.06
N VAL A 241 -16.39 3.51 -2.25
CA VAL A 241 -15.11 2.81 -2.45
C VAL A 241 -14.15 3.76 -3.15
N TYR A 242 -12.92 3.79 -2.64
CA TYR A 242 -11.85 4.66 -3.11
C TYR A 242 -10.71 3.83 -3.72
N PRO A 243 -10.78 3.48 -5.03
CA PRO A 243 -9.65 2.92 -5.73
C PRO A 243 -8.47 3.89 -5.69
N ILE A 244 -7.25 3.35 -5.55
CA ILE A 244 -6.03 4.15 -5.49
C ILE A 244 -5.55 4.64 -6.86
N SER A 245 -6.18 4.20 -7.94
CA SER A 245 -5.80 4.48 -9.33
C SER A 245 -7.00 4.32 -10.28
N ASP A 246 -6.93 4.92 -11.46
CA ASP A 246 -7.91 4.69 -12.53
C ASP A 246 -7.84 3.23 -13.02
N TYR A 247 -6.65 2.63 -13.01
CA TYR A 247 -6.45 1.21 -13.29
C TYR A 247 -7.29 0.35 -12.33
N ALA A 248 -7.15 0.54 -11.01
CA ALA A 248 -7.95 -0.19 -10.03
C ALA A 248 -9.45 0.11 -10.16
N ALA A 249 -9.84 1.35 -10.44
CA ALA A 249 -11.24 1.74 -10.66
C ALA A 249 -11.83 1.02 -11.88
N SER A 250 -11.04 0.79 -12.93
CA SER A 250 -11.50 0.15 -14.16
C SER A 250 -12.04 -1.26 -13.93
N PHE A 251 -11.47 -2.02 -12.99
CA PHE A 251 -11.97 -3.36 -12.63
C PHE A 251 -13.35 -3.28 -11.97
N LEU A 252 -13.52 -2.33 -11.07
CA LEU A 252 -14.80 -2.12 -10.40
C LEU A 252 -15.87 -1.64 -11.37
N HIS A 253 -15.57 -0.70 -12.27
CA HIS A 253 -16.50 -0.23 -13.30
C HIS A 253 -16.90 -1.32 -14.30
N ARG A 254 -15.93 -2.19 -14.70
CA ARG A 254 -16.27 -3.33 -15.56
C ARG A 254 -17.21 -4.31 -14.89
N ARG A 255 -17.03 -4.57 -13.58
CA ARG A 255 -17.88 -5.51 -12.83
C ARG A 255 -19.20 -4.89 -12.39
N PHE A 256 -19.21 -3.60 -12.09
CA PHE A 256 -20.36 -2.86 -11.56
C PHE A 256 -20.58 -1.57 -12.37
N PRO A 257 -20.98 -1.65 -13.64
CA PRO A 257 -21.09 -0.47 -14.51
C PRO A 257 -22.10 0.57 -14.01
N GLU A 258 -23.10 0.14 -13.24
CA GLU A 258 -24.12 1.03 -12.66
C GLU A 258 -23.72 1.65 -11.31
N ALA A 259 -22.57 1.26 -10.76
CA ALA A 259 -22.12 1.77 -9.46
C ALA A 259 -21.72 3.25 -9.56
N ARG A 260 -22.28 4.07 -8.66
CA ARG A 260 -22.01 5.51 -8.56
C ARG A 260 -21.21 5.88 -7.31
N ASN A 261 -20.83 4.88 -6.54
CA ASN A 261 -20.09 5.03 -5.30
C ASN A 261 -18.60 4.64 -5.45
N ILE A 262 -18.06 4.74 -6.65
CA ILE A 262 -16.64 4.53 -6.97
C ILE A 262 -16.03 5.90 -7.25
N GLU A 263 -14.95 6.24 -6.52
CA GLU A 263 -14.26 7.52 -6.66
C GLU A 263 -12.76 7.32 -6.44
N VAL A 264 -11.93 7.69 -7.42
CA VAL A 264 -10.48 7.52 -7.33
C VAL A 264 -9.92 8.49 -6.28
N ARG A 265 -9.17 7.95 -5.31
CA ARG A 265 -8.36 8.70 -4.34
C ARG A 265 -6.99 8.06 -4.24
N ARG A 266 -6.01 8.76 -4.78
CA ARG A 266 -4.65 8.24 -4.94
C ARG A 266 -3.93 8.11 -3.59
N LEU A 267 -2.92 7.26 -3.56
CA LEU A 267 -1.92 7.25 -2.49
C LEU A 267 -0.84 8.27 -2.81
N GLY A 268 -0.04 8.61 -1.82
CA GLY A 268 1.07 9.51 -2.01
C GLY A 268 2.30 9.12 -1.20
N VAL A 269 3.44 9.66 -1.59
CA VAL A 269 4.70 9.54 -0.86
C VAL A 269 5.17 10.92 -0.40
N PRO A 270 5.92 11.00 0.72
CA PRO A 270 6.46 12.27 1.19
C PRO A 270 7.36 12.94 0.15
N PRO A 271 7.57 14.26 0.24
CA PRO A 271 8.56 14.95 -0.58
C PRO A 271 9.95 14.37 -0.34
N ALA A 272 10.72 14.23 -1.39
CA ALA A 272 12.16 13.97 -1.31
C ALA A 272 12.91 15.31 -1.30
N PRO A 273 14.08 15.40 -0.62
CA PRO A 273 14.95 16.53 -0.78
C PRO A 273 15.29 16.71 -2.26
N ARG A 274 14.95 17.88 -2.81
CA ARG A 274 15.19 18.19 -4.21
C ARG A 274 16.54 18.88 -4.34
N HIS A 275 17.38 18.37 -5.23
CA HIS A 275 18.54 19.08 -5.73
C HIS A 275 18.48 19.08 -7.27
N GLU A 276 19.20 20.00 -7.89
CA GLU A 276 19.33 20.00 -9.34
C GLU A 276 20.06 18.72 -9.75
N ARG A 277 19.42 17.90 -10.59
CA ARG A 277 19.97 16.63 -11.03
C ARG A 277 20.97 16.86 -12.15
N HIS A 278 22.18 16.37 -11.95
CA HIS A 278 23.24 16.44 -12.95
C HIS A 278 23.45 15.05 -13.57
N ARG A 279 23.65 15.04 -14.86
CA ARG A 279 24.10 13.83 -15.55
C ARG A 279 25.60 13.72 -15.38
N THR A 280 26.02 12.83 -14.51
CA THR A 280 27.44 12.51 -14.30
C THR A 280 27.92 11.47 -15.30
N GLU A 281 29.22 11.29 -15.39
CA GLU A 281 29.79 10.16 -16.10
C GLU A 281 30.59 9.29 -15.13
N PRO A 282 30.21 8.01 -14.94
CA PRO A 282 29.16 7.28 -15.65
C PRO A 282 27.74 7.78 -15.34
N PHE A 283 26.80 7.57 -16.30
CA PHE A 283 25.38 7.88 -16.12
C PHE A 283 24.75 6.96 -15.08
N GLN A 284 24.25 7.51 -13.98
CA GLN A 284 23.86 6.75 -12.80
C GLN A 284 22.40 6.29 -12.88
N LEU A 285 22.22 4.98 -12.99
CA LEU A 285 20.92 4.31 -12.99
C LEU A 285 20.59 3.81 -11.58
N VAL A 286 19.31 3.85 -11.21
CA VAL A 286 18.82 3.26 -9.97
C VAL A 286 17.53 2.50 -10.19
N SER A 287 17.31 1.44 -9.44
CA SER A 287 16.02 0.73 -9.33
C SER A 287 15.77 0.37 -7.88
N CYS A 288 14.50 0.32 -7.47
CA CYS A 288 14.11 -0.02 -6.11
C CYS A 288 12.91 -0.96 -6.12
N SER A 289 13.09 -2.19 -5.66
CA SER A 289 12.01 -3.17 -5.54
C SER A 289 12.42 -4.40 -4.73
N HIS A 290 11.43 -5.17 -4.28
CA HIS A 290 11.64 -6.55 -3.87
C HIS A 290 12.15 -7.42 -5.03
N MET A 291 12.84 -8.52 -4.71
CA MET A 291 13.32 -9.51 -5.69
C MET A 291 12.22 -10.46 -6.18
N ALA A 292 10.95 -10.03 -6.16
CA ALA A 292 9.84 -10.83 -6.67
C ALA A 292 9.93 -11.02 -8.19
N PRO A 293 9.54 -12.19 -8.76
CA PRO A 293 9.67 -12.47 -10.18
C PRO A 293 9.02 -11.42 -11.09
N TYR A 294 7.85 -10.91 -10.70
CA TYR A 294 7.12 -9.90 -11.46
C TYR A 294 7.81 -8.53 -11.50
N LYS A 295 8.79 -8.27 -10.63
CA LYS A 295 9.63 -7.05 -10.68
C LYS A 295 10.71 -7.11 -11.76
N ARG A 296 10.97 -8.30 -12.28
CA ARG A 296 11.88 -8.56 -13.41
C ARG A 296 13.24 -7.87 -13.32
N VAL A 297 13.86 -7.90 -12.12
CA VAL A 297 15.19 -7.30 -11.90
C VAL A 297 16.24 -7.91 -12.85
N HIS A 298 16.08 -9.19 -13.25
CA HIS A 298 16.90 -9.83 -14.27
C HIS A 298 16.91 -9.08 -15.61
N LEU A 299 15.75 -8.53 -16.01
CA LEU A 299 15.66 -7.73 -17.24
C LEU A 299 16.44 -6.42 -17.15
N ILE A 300 16.52 -5.84 -15.95
CA ILE A 300 17.37 -4.66 -15.71
C ILE A 300 18.85 -5.04 -15.81
N VAL A 301 19.27 -6.18 -15.21
CA VAL A 301 20.64 -6.71 -15.35
C VAL A 301 21.02 -6.87 -16.82
N GLU A 302 20.16 -7.51 -17.61
CA GLU A 302 20.38 -7.73 -19.04
C GLU A 302 20.40 -6.42 -19.85
N ALA A 303 19.59 -5.43 -19.48
CA ALA A 303 19.60 -4.11 -20.13
C ALA A 303 20.88 -3.33 -19.81
N VAL A 304 21.40 -3.42 -18.58
CA VAL A 304 22.69 -2.81 -18.20
C VAL A 304 23.85 -3.48 -18.95
N ALA A 305 23.85 -4.82 -19.07
CA ALA A 305 24.81 -5.53 -19.89
C ALA A 305 24.77 -5.12 -21.38
N GLU A 306 23.57 -4.91 -21.91
CA GLU A 306 23.38 -4.43 -23.28
C GLU A 306 23.93 -3.01 -23.46
N LEU A 307 23.72 -2.09 -22.50
CA LEU A 307 24.30 -0.75 -22.51
C LEU A 307 25.84 -0.80 -22.51
N GLU A 308 26.45 -1.67 -21.69
CA GLU A 308 27.89 -1.90 -21.69
C GLU A 308 28.40 -2.40 -23.05
N ARG A 309 27.72 -3.40 -23.63
CA ARG A 309 28.07 -3.96 -24.95
C ARG A 309 28.03 -2.90 -26.06
N ARG A 310 27.15 -1.88 -25.91
CA ARG A 310 27.05 -0.72 -26.80
C ARG A 310 28.11 0.36 -26.51
N GLY A 311 28.97 0.13 -25.51
CA GLY A 311 29.99 1.10 -25.09
C GLY A 311 29.45 2.28 -24.31
N ARG A 312 28.23 2.21 -23.77
CA ARG A 312 27.67 3.27 -22.94
C ARG A 312 28.23 3.21 -21.54
N ARG A 313 28.67 4.35 -21.01
CA ARG A 313 29.22 4.45 -19.65
C ARG A 313 28.10 4.70 -18.65
N VAL A 314 27.66 3.64 -18.01
CA VAL A 314 26.62 3.67 -16.96
C VAL A 314 27.15 3.09 -15.65
N SER A 315 26.45 3.38 -14.55
CA SER A 315 26.52 2.62 -13.30
C SER A 315 25.11 2.29 -12.88
N TRP A 316 24.92 1.19 -12.15
CA TRP A 316 23.59 0.81 -11.69
C TRP A 316 23.58 0.41 -10.21
N THR A 317 22.62 0.96 -9.47
CA THR A 317 22.32 0.60 -8.08
C THR A 317 20.94 0.00 -7.98
N HIS A 318 20.83 -1.21 -7.44
CA HIS A 318 19.54 -1.80 -7.07
C HIS A 318 19.34 -1.74 -5.56
N ILE A 319 18.18 -1.21 -5.15
CA ILE A 319 17.77 -1.08 -3.76
C ILE A 319 16.64 -2.07 -3.49
N GLY A 320 16.77 -2.84 -2.42
CA GLY A 320 15.71 -3.72 -1.94
C GLY A 320 16.06 -5.19 -1.97
N GLU A 321 15.49 -5.89 -1.01
CA GLU A 321 15.61 -7.33 -0.82
C GLU A 321 14.42 -7.82 -0.01
N ASN A 322 13.94 -9.00 -0.32
CA ASN A 322 13.00 -9.77 0.50
C ASN A 322 13.27 -11.28 0.44
N ASP A 323 14.37 -11.67 -0.22
CA ASP A 323 14.75 -13.07 -0.47
C ASP A 323 16.25 -13.11 -0.79
N ALA A 324 17.03 -13.56 0.17
CA ALA A 324 18.50 -13.58 0.07
C ALA A 324 19.02 -14.49 -1.08
N ASP A 325 18.32 -15.60 -1.35
CA ASP A 325 18.71 -16.51 -2.42
C ASP A 325 18.49 -15.86 -3.80
N ARG A 326 17.39 -15.12 -3.95
CA ARG A 326 17.11 -14.36 -5.18
C ARG A 326 18.07 -13.20 -5.37
N LEU A 327 18.44 -12.50 -4.30
CA LEU A 327 19.46 -11.46 -4.36
C LEU A 327 20.80 -12.05 -4.79
N ALA A 328 21.20 -13.19 -4.21
CA ALA A 328 22.43 -13.89 -4.59
C ALA A 328 22.40 -14.32 -6.08
N ALA A 329 21.26 -14.84 -6.55
CA ALA A 329 21.09 -15.20 -7.95
C ALA A 329 21.21 -13.99 -8.89
N MET A 330 20.67 -12.80 -8.50
CA MET A 330 20.79 -11.58 -9.30
C MET A 330 22.20 -11.03 -9.32
N ARG A 331 22.94 -11.12 -8.20
CA ARG A 331 24.36 -10.78 -8.15
C ARG A 331 25.19 -11.68 -9.09
N ALA A 332 25.01 -12.99 -9.00
CA ALA A 332 25.69 -13.93 -9.88
C ALA A 332 25.35 -13.66 -11.36
N ARG A 333 24.10 -13.34 -11.68
CA ARG A 333 23.68 -12.98 -13.03
C ARG A 333 24.33 -11.69 -13.52
N ALA A 334 24.47 -10.69 -12.67
CA ALA A 334 25.19 -9.46 -12.99
C ALA A 334 26.69 -9.72 -13.22
N GLU A 335 27.33 -10.51 -12.37
CA GLU A 335 28.75 -10.92 -12.52
C GLU A 335 28.99 -11.74 -13.79
N GLU A 336 28.01 -12.52 -14.25
CA GLU A 336 28.07 -13.30 -15.50
C GLU A 336 28.02 -12.43 -16.76
N LEU A 337 27.20 -11.35 -16.73
CA LEU A 337 26.84 -10.60 -17.94
C LEU A 337 27.50 -9.24 -18.05
N ILE A 338 28.03 -8.69 -16.97
CA ILE A 338 28.55 -7.32 -16.89
C ILE A 338 30.03 -7.40 -16.46
N ASP A 339 30.91 -6.90 -17.31
CA ASP A 339 32.35 -7.02 -17.09
C ASP A 339 32.96 -5.81 -16.36
N SER A 340 32.58 -4.60 -16.74
CA SER A 340 33.24 -3.34 -16.32
C SER A 340 32.29 -2.28 -15.72
N THR A 341 31.00 -2.38 -15.98
CA THR A 341 30.01 -1.45 -15.45
C THR A 341 29.84 -1.62 -13.92
N PRO A 342 29.98 -0.54 -13.12
CA PRO A 342 29.78 -0.61 -11.68
C PRO A 342 28.33 -0.99 -11.33
N VAL A 343 28.15 -2.11 -10.61
CA VAL A 343 26.85 -2.59 -10.13
C VAL A 343 26.86 -2.67 -8.60
N THR A 344 25.84 -2.12 -7.97
CA THR A 344 25.67 -2.14 -6.52
C THR A 344 24.31 -2.71 -6.16
N PHE A 345 24.27 -3.67 -5.25
CA PHE A 345 23.05 -4.16 -4.60
C PHE A 345 23.11 -3.78 -3.13
N THR A 346 22.27 -2.86 -2.68
CA THR A 346 22.28 -2.35 -1.29
C THR A 346 21.68 -3.33 -0.29
N GLY A 347 20.83 -4.26 -0.77
CA GLY A 347 19.92 -5.01 0.11
C GLY A 347 18.75 -4.14 0.57
N HIS A 348 18.10 -4.53 1.66
CA HIS A 348 16.95 -3.81 2.21
C HIS A 348 17.38 -2.45 2.81
N LEU A 349 16.69 -1.40 2.43
CA LEU A 349 16.74 -0.07 3.05
C LEU A 349 15.34 0.34 3.51
N THR A 350 15.26 1.08 4.58
CA THR A 350 14.00 1.72 5.00
C THR A 350 13.61 2.83 4.03
N ASN A 351 12.33 3.18 3.95
CA ASN A 351 11.87 4.28 3.08
C ASN A 351 12.59 5.61 3.36
N ARG A 352 13.02 5.85 4.60
CA ARG A 352 13.83 7.02 4.96
C ARG A 352 15.22 6.94 4.33
N GLU A 353 15.90 5.80 4.47
CA GLU A 353 17.23 5.59 3.90
C GLU A 353 17.21 5.64 2.37
N VAL A 354 16.16 5.14 1.72
CA VAL A 354 15.97 5.28 0.27
C VAL A 354 15.93 6.75 -0.13
N ARG A 355 15.13 7.58 0.55
CA ARG A 355 15.04 9.02 0.26
C ARG A 355 16.35 9.75 0.56
N GLU A 356 17.05 9.39 1.63
CA GLU A 356 18.39 9.92 1.95
C GLU A 356 19.40 9.57 0.86
N LEU A 357 19.38 8.34 0.35
CA LEU A 357 20.22 7.91 -0.75
C LEU A 357 19.91 8.66 -2.06
N TYR A 358 18.63 8.86 -2.37
CA TYR A 358 18.21 9.66 -3.53
C TYR A 358 18.62 11.13 -3.41
N ALA A 359 18.70 11.66 -2.20
CA ALA A 359 19.17 13.03 -1.94
C ALA A 359 20.70 13.16 -2.02
N ALA A 360 21.43 12.10 -1.67
CA ALA A 360 22.89 12.11 -1.59
C ALA A 360 23.58 11.71 -2.89
N THR A 361 22.84 11.14 -3.86
CA THR A 361 23.40 10.58 -5.09
C THR A 361 22.74 11.18 -6.33
N ASP A 362 23.56 11.55 -7.32
CA ASP A 362 23.09 12.08 -8.61
C ASP A 362 22.60 10.95 -9.55
N PHE A 363 21.65 10.14 -9.05
CA PHE A 363 20.97 9.19 -9.93
C PHE A 363 20.24 9.93 -11.04
N ALA A 364 20.57 9.61 -12.27
CA ALA A 364 20.07 10.31 -13.45
C ALA A 364 18.78 9.68 -14.02
N CYS A 365 18.53 8.40 -13.77
CA CYS A 365 17.34 7.72 -14.27
C CYS A 365 16.94 6.56 -13.36
N PHE A 366 15.63 6.44 -13.11
CA PHE A 366 15.04 5.33 -12.36
C PHE A 366 14.51 4.26 -13.31
N LEU A 367 14.75 2.98 -13.01
CA LEU A 367 14.30 1.85 -13.81
C LEU A 367 13.24 1.02 -13.09
N ASN A 368 12.12 0.75 -13.75
CA ASN A 368 11.07 -0.18 -13.29
C ASN A 368 10.59 -1.08 -14.44
N CYS A 369 11.02 -2.34 -14.45
CA CYS A 369 10.66 -3.30 -15.50
C CYS A 369 9.56 -4.30 -15.08
N SER A 370 8.73 -3.96 -14.11
CA SER A 370 7.68 -4.86 -13.59
C SER A 370 6.69 -5.30 -14.68
N ASP A 371 6.12 -6.50 -14.54
CA ASP A 371 5.01 -6.98 -15.38
C ASP A 371 3.63 -6.80 -14.74
N GLY A 372 3.57 -6.44 -13.45
CA GLY A 372 2.36 -6.15 -12.71
C GLY A 372 2.57 -5.08 -11.65
N GLU A 373 1.76 -4.02 -11.66
CA GLU A 373 1.77 -2.93 -10.68
C GLU A 373 0.35 -2.42 -10.41
N GLY A 374 0.08 -2.03 -9.17
CA GLY A 374 -1.06 -1.17 -8.88
C GLY A 374 -0.80 0.25 -9.36
N VAL A 375 -0.03 0.99 -8.58
CA VAL A 375 0.75 2.17 -8.98
C VAL A 375 2.08 2.06 -8.23
N PRO A 376 3.23 2.06 -8.92
CA PRO A 376 4.51 1.74 -8.30
C PRO A 376 5.01 2.84 -7.36
N VAL A 377 5.10 2.53 -6.06
CA VAL A 377 5.57 3.45 -5.00
C VAL A 377 6.97 3.96 -5.29
N ALA A 378 7.88 3.06 -5.67
CA ALA A 378 9.26 3.42 -5.95
C ALA A 378 9.39 4.43 -7.12
N VAL A 379 8.48 4.38 -8.09
CA VAL A 379 8.38 5.40 -9.15
C VAL A 379 7.91 6.74 -8.60
N MET A 380 6.91 6.75 -7.70
CA MET A 380 6.48 7.98 -7.04
C MET A 380 7.65 8.62 -6.26
N GLU A 381 8.42 7.81 -5.51
CA GLU A 381 9.59 8.28 -4.75
C GLU A 381 10.71 8.80 -5.65
N ALA A 382 10.96 8.14 -6.77
CA ALA A 382 11.91 8.60 -7.78
C ALA A 382 11.48 9.94 -8.39
N GLN A 383 10.21 10.09 -8.75
CA GLN A 383 9.65 11.33 -9.28
C GLN A 383 9.62 12.46 -8.23
N ALA A 384 9.38 12.14 -6.95
CA ALA A 384 9.51 13.09 -5.85
C ALA A 384 10.92 13.71 -5.80
N ALA A 385 11.93 12.89 -6.08
CA ALA A 385 13.32 13.33 -6.18
C ALA A 385 13.69 13.97 -7.54
N GLY A 386 12.74 14.10 -8.48
CA GLY A 386 12.96 14.67 -9.80
C GLY A 386 13.69 13.75 -10.77
N MET A 387 13.70 12.44 -10.57
CA MET A 387 14.32 11.51 -11.50
C MET A 387 13.41 11.19 -12.68
N PRO A 388 13.85 11.34 -13.94
CA PRO A 388 13.22 10.69 -15.07
C PRO A 388 13.11 9.18 -14.88
N VAL A 389 12.04 8.58 -15.39
CA VAL A 389 11.74 7.17 -15.17
C VAL A 389 11.70 6.41 -16.49
N VAL A 390 12.39 5.28 -16.60
CA VAL A 390 12.16 4.30 -17.66
C VAL A 390 11.37 3.14 -17.04
N ALA A 391 10.13 2.94 -17.49
CA ALA A 391 9.25 1.95 -16.90
C ALA A 391 8.45 1.18 -17.96
N THR A 392 8.05 -0.05 -17.60
CA THR A 392 7.06 -0.81 -18.35
C THR A 392 5.64 -0.29 -18.05
N ALA A 393 4.76 -0.35 -19.06
CA ALA A 393 3.36 0.07 -18.95
C ALA A 393 2.50 -0.96 -18.16
N ALA A 394 3.02 -1.45 -17.04
CA ALA A 394 2.36 -2.43 -16.19
C ALA A 394 1.33 -1.75 -15.28
N GLY A 395 0.10 -2.24 -15.30
CA GLY A 395 -0.96 -1.76 -14.41
C GLY A 395 -1.18 -0.26 -14.46
N GLY A 396 -1.12 0.40 -13.31
CA GLY A 396 -1.28 1.86 -13.18
C GLY A 396 -0.02 2.68 -13.42
N THR A 397 1.09 2.08 -13.87
CA THR A 397 2.35 2.82 -14.13
C THR A 397 2.15 3.96 -15.13
N GLY A 398 1.37 3.72 -16.19
CA GLY A 398 1.06 4.73 -17.21
C GLY A 398 0.25 5.94 -16.70
N GLU A 399 -0.29 5.88 -15.48
CA GLU A 399 -0.96 7.04 -14.87
C GLU A 399 0.02 8.09 -14.36
N ILE A 400 1.26 7.67 -14.05
CA ILE A 400 2.30 8.53 -13.47
C ILE A 400 3.55 8.63 -14.33
N VAL A 401 3.78 7.73 -15.29
CA VAL A 401 4.88 7.81 -16.26
C VAL A 401 4.31 8.10 -17.64
N HIS A 402 4.64 9.27 -18.18
CA HIS A 402 4.20 9.74 -19.50
C HIS A 402 5.38 9.73 -20.45
N ASP A 403 5.27 8.95 -21.54
CA ASP A 403 6.36 8.77 -22.48
C ASP A 403 6.79 10.09 -23.13
N GLY A 404 8.10 10.37 -23.09
CA GLY A 404 8.70 11.59 -23.61
C GLY A 404 8.52 12.84 -22.74
N GLU A 405 7.68 12.83 -21.69
CA GLU A 405 7.44 13.99 -20.84
C GLU A 405 8.25 13.91 -19.53
N ASN A 406 8.03 12.87 -18.74
CA ASN A 406 8.68 12.69 -17.43
C ASN A 406 9.52 11.41 -17.35
N GLY A 407 9.71 10.75 -18.49
CA GLY A 407 10.45 9.50 -18.63
C GLY A 407 10.16 8.80 -19.94
N ARG A 408 10.35 7.49 -19.95
CA ARG A 408 10.00 6.58 -21.05
C ARG A 408 9.08 5.48 -20.55
N LEU A 409 8.02 5.24 -21.28
CA LEU A 409 7.06 4.17 -21.00
C LEU A 409 7.14 3.14 -22.14
N VAL A 410 7.64 1.93 -21.81
CA VAL A 410 7.79 0.83 -22.77
C VAL A 410 6.70 -0.24 -22.57
N PRO A 411 6.37 -1.04 -23.60
CA PRO A 411 5.40 -2.13 -23.44
C PRO A 411 5.81 -3.12 -22.34
N VAL A 412 4.84 -3.82 -21.74
CA VAL A 412 5.13 -4.87 -20.73
C VAL A 412 5.97 -5.98 -21.35
N GLU A 413 5.64 -6.40 -22.56
CA GLU A 413 6.40 -7.40 -23.34
C GLU A 413 7.62 -6.75 -24.02
N VAL A 414 8.59 -6.31 -23.20
CA VAL A 414 9.81 -5.63 -23.64
C VAL A 414 11.02 -6.52 -23.50
N THR A 415 11.98 -6.39 -24.42
CA THR A 415 13.30 -7.02 -24.35
C THR A 415 14.32 -6.13 -23.63
N ALA A 416 15.42 -6.72 -23.16
CA ALA A 416 16.53 -5.97 -22.57
C ALA A 416 17.09 -4.89 -23.52
N ALA A 417 17.20 -5.19 -24.81
CA ALA A 417 17.66 -4.23 -25.82
C ALA A 417 16.73 -3.03 -25.93
N GLN A 418 15.40 -3.23 -25.87
CA GLN A 418 14.43 -2.13 -25.91
C GLN A 418 14.43 -1.30 -24.62
N VAL A 419 14.69 -1.92 -23.45
CA VAL A 419 14.93 -1.15 -22.22
C VAL A 419 16.19 -0.32 -22.35
N ALA A 420 17.28 -0.89 -22.89
CA ALA A 420 18.51 -0.15 -23.18
C ALA A 420 18.26 1.03 -24.15
N ASP A 421 17.49 0.84 -25.23
CA ASP A 421 17.09 1.91 -26.16
C ASP A 421 16.37 3.06 -25.42
N ALA A 422 15.45 2.73 -24.52
CA ALA A 422 14.74 3.71 -23.72
C ALA A 422 15.69 4.48 -22.78
N VAL A 423 16.64 3.80 -22.13
CA VAL A 423 17.67 4.43 -21.30
C VAL A 423 18.55 5.35 -22.15
N GLU A 424 19.06 4.88 -23.29
CA GLU A 424 19.88 5.69 -24.22
C GLU A 424 19.14 6.95 -24.67
N SER A 425 17.85 6.84 -24.94
CA SER A 425 17.05 8.00 -25.32
C SER A 425 16.98 9.09 -24.23
N VAL A 426 17.14 8.74 -22.95
CA VAL A 426 17.27 9.69 -21.84
C VAL A 426 18.72 10.18 -21.71
N MET A 427 19.69 9.31 -21.92
CA MET A 427 21.12 9.66 -21.90
C MET A 427 21.47 10.69 -22.99
N ASP A 428 20.87 10.58 -24.17
CA ASP A 428 21.17 11.39 -25.35
C ASP A 428 20.43 12.73 -25.40
N LEU A 429 19.57 13.03 -24.41
CA LEU A 429 18.94 14.35 -24.28
C LEU A 429 20.00 15.45 -24.12
N SER A 430 19.75 16.64 -24.65
CA SER A 430 20.51 17.82 -24.24
C SER A 430 20.29 18.14 -22.76
N ASP A 431 21.16 18.95 -22.14
CA ASP A 431 21.01 19.31 -20.72
C ASP A 431 19.67 20.02 -20.46
N ALA A 432 19.27 20.89 -21.37
CA ALA A 432 17.97 21.59 -21.28
C ALA A 432 16.77 20.61 -21.37
N GLN A 433 16.83 19.62 -22.25
CA GLN A 433 15.77 18.61 -22.37
C GLN A 433 15.72 17.70 -21.17
N TYR A 434 16.88 17.28 -20.65
CA TYR A 434 16.96 16.47 -19.45
C TYR A 434 16.42 17.22 -18.23
N ALA A 435 16.83 18.49 -18.04
CA ALA A 435 16.32 19.34 -16.97
C ALA A 435 14.80 19.53 -17.05
N ALA A 436 14.25 19.70 -18.27
CA ALA A 436 12.81 19.77 -18.48
C ALA A 436 12.11 18.46 -18.10
N MET A 437 12.65 17.29 -18.51
CA MET A 437 12.10 15.98 -18.16
C MET A 437 12.15 15.73 -16.65
N SER A 438 13.25 16.07 -15.98
CA SER A 438 13.42 16.01 -14.53
C SER A 438 12.40 16.90 -13.80
N ALA A 439 12.23 18.14 -14.26
CA ALA A 439 11.22 19.05 -13.70
C ALA A 439 9.80 18.51 -13.88
N GLN A 440 9.50 17.90 -15.02
CA GLN A 440 8.19 17.29 -15.29
C GLN A 440 7.95 16.04 -14.46
N ALA A 441 8.97 15.22 -14.16
CA ALA A 441 8.88 14.10 -13.24
C ALA A 441 8.45 14.58 -11.84
N HIS A 442 9.11 15.59 -11.30
CA HIS A 442 8.74 16.20 -10.04
C HIS A 442 7.34 16.85 -10.06
N ALA A 443 6.98 17.56 -11.12
CA ALA A 443 5.65 18.17 -11.28
C ALA A 443 4.54 17.10 -11.31
N THR A 444 4.80 15.94 -11.93
CA THR A 444 3.88 14.80 -11.92
C THR A 444 3.69 14.27 -10.52
N TRP A 445 4.78 14.05 -9.77
CA TRP A 445 4.68 13.65 -8.37
C TRP A 445 3.85 14.67 -7.56
N ALA A 446 4.14 15.95 -7.65
CA ALA A 446 3.44 17.01 -6.90
C ALA A 446 1.92 17.03 -7.18
N ARG A 447 1.53 16.70 -8.40
CA ARG A 447 0.12 16.64 -8.81
C ARG A 447 -0.56 15.33 -8.42
N MET A 448 0.12 14.19 -8.60
CA MET A 448 -0.49 12.86 -8.60
C MET A 448 -0.16 12.03 -7.35
N SER A 449 0.98 12.31 -6.69
CA SER A 449 1.58 11.42 -5.70
C SER A 449 2.14 12.14 -4.46
N ASP A 450 1.87 13.43 -4.28
CA ASP A 450 2.24 14.13 -3.05
C ASP A 450 1.32 13.68 -1.90
N ALA A 451 1.89 13.03 -0.89
CA ALA A 451 1.18 12.49 0.26
C ALA A 451 0.32 13.55 0.98
N GLN A 452 0.86 14.73 1.20
CA GLN A 452 0.15 15.81 1.89
C GLN A 452 -1.11 16.23 1.15
N ARG A 453 -1.00 16.37 -0.16
CA ARG A 453 -2.13 16.72 -1.04
C ARG A 453 -3.14 15.58 -1.13
N GLN A 454 -2.69 14.36 -1.45
CA GLN A 454 -3.58 13.23 -1.71
C GLN A 454 -4.37 12.82 -0.46
N TYR A 455 -3.72 12.81 0.70
CA TYR A 455 -4.41 12.46 1.95
C TYR A 455 -5.33 13.56 2.46
N ARG A 456 -5.00 14.83 2.23
CA ARG A 456 -5.92 15.93 2.53
C ARG A 456 -7.17 15.84 1.67
N GLU A 457 -7.02 15.70 0.34
CA GLU A 457 -8.15 15.56 -0.58
C GLU A 457 -9.03 14.33 -0.24
N PHE A 458 -8.40 13.24 0.19
CA PHE A 458 -9.12 12.03 0.63
C PHE A 458 -9.91 12.30 1.91
N VAL A 459 -9.29 12.86 2.93
CA VAL A 459 -9.92 13.12 4.24
C VAL A 459 -11.02 14.19 4.12
N ASP A 460 -10.82 15.23 3.33
CA ASP A 460 -11.85 16.22 3.01
C ASP A 460 -13.07 15.55 2.36
N GLY A 461 -12.84 14.58 1.46
CA GLY A 461 -13.87 13.74 0.87
C GLY A 461 -14.63 12.88 1.89
N LEU A 462 -13.93 12.32 2.89
CA LEU A 462 -14.57 11.57 3.99
C LEU A 462 -15.48 12.48 4.80
N VAL A 463 -14.97 13.64 5.21
CA VAL A 463 -15.73 14.62 6.01
C VAL A 463 -16.96 15.14 5.24
N ALA A 464 -16.85 15.34 3.93
CA ALA A 464 -17.97 15.76 3.10
C ALA A 464 -19.09 14.72 2.98
N LEU A 465 -18.79 13.43 3.14
CA LEU A 465 -19.80 12.36 3.17
C LEU A 465 -20.60 12.31 4.47
N GLU A 466 -20.14 12.97 5.52
CA GLU A 466 -20.78 12.95 6.85
C GLU A 466 -21.89 14.00 6.99
N GLY A 467 -21.93 14.97 6.13
CA GLY A 467 -22.83 16.12 6.21
C GLY A 467 -23.74 16.35 5.11
#